data_01d7759f9d1e2625355777c0a2979da7
#
_entry.id   01d7759f9d1e2625355777c0a2979da7
#
_cell.length_a   1.000
_cell.length_b   1.000
_cell.length_c   1.000
_cell.angle_alpha   90.00
_cell.angle_beta   90.00
_cell.angle_gamma   90.00
#
_symmetry.space_group_name_H-M   'P 1'
#
loop_
_entity.id
_entity.type
_entity.pdbx_description
1 polymer ?
#
loop_
_entity_poly.entity_id
_entity_poly.type
_entity_poly.pdbx_seq_one_letter_code
_entity_poly.pdbx_strand_id
1 'polypeptide(L)'
;MTDRPIASSDSGGSGESQIGRVPLTSGLVGVLSTDLFFGMRIRTSLRQMGYSVAIAKDVPSFSTLLENDGQQACLGIVDFNYPVDWDAIGELKHAGVPILAFGPHKDVDGFRAAKKAGVTRVVANGEFSRALPDLALRYATKQP
;
A
#
# COMPACT_ATOMS: atom_id res chain seq x y z
N MET A 1 0.51 -6.53 -32.49
CA MET A 1 1.25 -6.23 -31.62
C MET A 1 1.88 -6.12 -31.26
N THR A 2 1.41 -6.17 -31.45
CA THR A 2 2.18 -5.88 -30.55
C THR A 2 2.74 -5.78 -30.08
N ASP A 3 2.21 -5.88 -30.20
CA ASP A 3 3.01 -5.58 -29.24
C ASP A 3 3.50 -5.81 -28.92
N ARG A 4 2.95 -6.13 -28.96
CA ARG A 4 3.58 -6.12 -28.07
C ARG A 4 4.32 -6.32 -27.80
N PRO A 5 4.11 -6.53 -28.04
CA PRO A 5 4.95 -6.51 -27.35
C PRO A 5 5.47 -6.71 -27.25
N ILE A 6 5.19 -6.98 -27.03
CA ILE A 6 5.95 -7.09 -26.27
C ILE A 6 6.54 -7.16 -26.02
N ALA A 7 6.19 -7.41 -25.95
CA ALA A 7 7.02 -7.39 -25.17
C ALA A 7 7.67 -7.43 -24.85
N SER A 8 7.49 -7.55 -24.61
CA SER A 8 8.29 -7.59 -23.82
C SER A 8 8.85 -7.70 -23.44
N SER A 9 8.63 -8.02 -23.23
CA SER A 9 9.21 -8.22 -22.41
C SER A 9 9.67 -8.49 -21.98
N ASP A 10 9.53 -8.79 -21.67
CA ASP A 10 9.98 -9.19 -20.86
C ASP A 10 10.37 -9.73 -20.46
N SER A 11 10.11 -9.96 -20.37
CA SER A 11 10.38 -10.76 -19.81
C SER A 11 10.81 -11.30 -19.21
N GLY A 12 10.63 -11.56 -18.96
CA GLY A 12 11.02 -12.34 -18.40
C GLY A 12 11.07 -13.20 -17.64
N GLY A 13 11.05 -13.63 -17.39
CA GLY A 13 11.26 -14.51 -16.65
C GLY A 13 10.88 -15.62 -16.36
N SER A 14 10.72 -15.96 -16.42
CA SER A 14 10.52 -16.98 -16.22
C SER A 14 10.10 -17.67 -16.42
N GLY A 15 9.89 -17.63 -16.52
CA GLY A 15 9.57 -18.25 -16.62
C GLY A 15 8.75 -18.82 -16.79
N GLU A 16 8.71 -19.05 -16.96
CA GLU A 16 7.86 -19.57 -17.04
C GLU A 16 7.00 -19.57 -16.68
N SER A 17 7.22 -19.52 -16.69
CA SER A 17 5.94 -19.49 -16.45
C SER A 17 5.29 -18.24 -16.11
N GLN A 18 5.70 -17.17 -16.49
CA GLN A 18 5.10 -15.87 -16.42
C GLN A 18 4.05 -15.65 -17.48
N ILE A 19 4.19 -16.37 -18.55
CA ILE A 19 3.30 -16.25 -19.68
C ILE A 19 1.89 -16.60 -19.26
N GLY A 20 0.93 -15.72 -19.56
CA GLY A 20 -0.46 -15.95 -19.24
C GLY A 20 -0.85 -15.63 -17.83
N ARG A 21 0.08 -15.17 -17.02
CA ARG A 21 -0.25 -14.80 -15.65
C ARG A 21 -1.15 -13.57 -15.63
N VAL A 22 -2.28 -13.68 -14.93
CA VAL A 22 -3.20 -12.57 -14.77
C VAL A 22 -2.95 -11.95 -13.40
N PRO A 23 -2.85 -10.62 -13.31
CA PRO A 23 -2.74 -9.98 -12.01
C PRO A 23 -3.91 -10.33 -11.10
N LEU A 24 -3.65 -10.56 -9.83
CA LEU A 24 -4.69 -10.88 -8.86
C LEU A 24 -5.61 -9.70 -8.62
N THR A 25 -5.10 -8.49 -8.85
CA THR A 25 -5.85 -7.29 -8.57
C THR A 25 -5.23 -6.11 -9.33
N SER A 26 -5.80 -4.94 -9.14
CA SER A 26 -5.27 -3.71 -9.74
C SER A 26 -5.66 -2.52 -8.85
N GLY A 27 -5.05 -1.39 -9.11
CA GLY A 27 -5.33 -0.15 -8.40
C GLY A 27 -4.05 0.45 -7.84
N LEU A 28 -4.19 1.67 -7.34
CA LEU A 28 -3.06 2.39 -6.75
C LEU A 28 -3.07 2.21 -5.23
N VAL A 29 -1.91 1.86 -4.68
CA VAL A 29 -1.68 1.83 -3.24
C VAL A 29 -0.74 2.97 -2.89
N GLY A 30 -1.17 3.87 -2.00
CA GLY A 30 -0.32 4.93 -1.48
C GLY A 30 0.35 4.46 -0.19
N VAL A 31 1.64 4.73 -0.04
CA VAL A 31 2.40 4.32 1.14
C VAL A 31 3.04 5.54 1.78
N LEU A 32 2.81 5.72 3.08
CA LEU A 32 3.50 6.75 3.86
C LEU A 32 4.61 6.08 4.65
N SER A 33 5.85 6.33 4.24
CA SER A 33 7.01 5.79 4.95
C SER A 33 8.24 6.62 4.64
N THR A 34 9.03 6.91 5.67
CA THR A 34 10.33 7.55 5.50
C THR A 34 11.44 6.51 5.34
N ASP A 35 11.13 5.25 5.51
CA ASP A 35 12.09 4.16 5.39
C ASP A 35 12.06 3.61 3.96
N LEU A 36 13.07 3.98 3.19
CA LEU A 36 13.15 3.56 1.79
C LEU A 36 13.18 2.05 1.65
N PHE A 37 13.84 1.37 2.58
CA PHE A 37 13.95 -0.09 2.52
C PHE A 37 12.58 -0.75 2.66
N PHE A 38 11.80 -0.33 3.67
CA PHE A 38 10.44 -0.82 3.84
C PHE A 38 9.58 -0.46 2.63
N GLY A 39 9.70 0.78 2.18
CA GLY A 39 8.92 1.23 1.02
C GLY A 39 9.16 0.37 -0.21
N MET A 40 10.40 0.04 -0.48
CA MET A 40 10.75 -0.77 -1.64
C MET A 40 10.24 -2.21 -1.50
N ARG A 41 10.28 -2.77 -0.30
CA ARG A 41 9.77 -4.13 -0.06
C ARG A 41 8.26 -4.19 -0.26
N ILE A 42 7.56 -3.19 0.24
CA ILE A 42 6.11 -3.09 0.06
C ILE A 42 5.79 -2.99 -1.43
N ARG A 43 6.50 -2.11 -2.12
CA ARG A 43 6.29 -1.90 -3.55
C ARG A 43 6.49 -3.19 -4.33
N THR A 44 7.59 -3.89 -4.08
CA THR A 44 7.90 -5.13 -4.79
C THR A 44 6.79 -6.16 -4.57
N SER A 45 6.39 -6.35 -3.32
CA SER A 45 5.38 -7.34 -2.98
C SER A 45 4.03 -7.03 -3.65
N LEU A 46 3.59 -5.78 -3.57
CA LEU A 46 2.27 -5.43 -4.09
C LEU A 46 2.24 -5.34 -5.61
N ARG A 47 3.34 -4.93 -6.23
CA ARG A 47 3.40 -4.90 -7.70
C ARG A 47 3.29 -6.29 -8.29
N GLN A 48 3.82 -7.30 -7.62
CA GLN A 48 3.68 -8.67 -8.07
C GLN A 48 2.23 -9.14 -8.09
N MET A 49 1.37 -8.49 -7.31
CA MET A 49 -0.06 -8.81 -7.28
C MET A 49 -0.86 -8.02 -8.33
N GLY A 50 -0.26 -7.02 -8.92
CA GLY A 50 -0.95 -6.18 -9.92
C GLY A 50 -1.20 -4.75 -9.49
N TYR A 51 -0.87 -4.38 -8.25
CA TYR A 51 -1.05 -3.00 -7.80
C TYR A 51 0.04 -2.07 -8.34
N SER A 52 -0.32 -0.82 -8.55
CA SER A 52 0.64 0.27 -8.68
C SER A 52 0.90 0.81 -7.26
N VAL A 53 2.13 1.20 -6.98
CA VAL A 53 2.50 1.65 -5.63
C VAL A 53 3.26 2.96 -5.73
N ALA A 54 2.81 3.95 -4.97
CA ALA A 54 3.51 5.23 -4.85
C ALA A 54 3.83 5.49 -3.38
N ILE A 55 5.03 5.99 -3.11
CA ILE A 55 5.53 6.18 -1.76
C ILE A 55 5.65 7.66 -1.47
N ALA A 56 5.06 8.09 -0.35
CA ALA A 56 5.14 9.45 0.15
C ALA A 56 5.95 9.46 1.45
N LYS A 57 6.65 10.56 1.70
CA LYS A 57 7.47 10.71 2.91
C LYS A 57 6.80 11.60 3.95
N ASP A 58 5.72 12.28 3.59
CA ASP A 58 4.99 13.15 4.51
C ASP A 58 3.50 13.05 4.25
N VAL A 59 2.72 13.54 5.20
CA VAL A 59 1.27 13.42 5.12
C VAL A 59 0.67 14.22 3.96
N PRO A 60 1.12 15.44 3.66
CA PRO A 60 0.55 16.15 2.50
C PRO A 60 0.71 15.38 1.20
N SER A 61 1.89 14.81 0.95
CA SER A 61 2.12 14.00 -0.25
C SER A 61 1.27 12.73 -0.23
N PHE A 62 1.15 12.10 0.93
CA PHE A 62 0.32 10.92 1.10
C PHE A 62 -1.14 11.24 0.80
N SER A 63 -1.62 12.37 1.33
CA SER A 63 -2.98 12.84 1.07
C SER A 63 -3.23 13.00 -0.43
N THR A 64 -2.28 13.59 -1.13
CA THR A 64 -2.39 13.76 -2.58
C THR A 64 -2.51 12.42 -3.29
N LEU A 65 -1.76 11.41 -2.84
CA LEU A 65 -1.85 10.08 -3.44
C LEU A 65 -3.23 9.45 -3.24
N LEU A 66 -3.84 9.66 -2.07
CA LEU A 66 -5.14 9.07 -1.78
C LEU A 66 -6.28 9.79 -2.51
N GLU A 67 -6.12 11.07 -2.78
CA GLU A 67 -7.18 11.91 -3.35
C GLU A 67 -6.86 12.40 -4.74
N ASN A 68 -6.04 11.67 -5.47
CA ASN A 68 -5.62 12.09 -6.80
C ASN A 68 -6.81 12.22 -7.75
N ASP A 69 -6.80 13.27 -8.55
CA ASP A 69 -7.86 13.55 -9.51
C ASP A 69 -8.08 12.38 -10.45
N GLY A 70 -9.33 11.93 -10.52
CA GLY A 70 -9.72 10.91 -11.47
C GLY A 70 -9.32 9.50 -11.12
N GLN A 71 -8.47 9.31 -10.12
CA GLN A 71 -8.04 7.98 -9.71
C GLN A 71 -7.80 7.93 -8.22
N GLN A 72 -8.81 7.51 -7.50
CA GLN A 72 -8.68 7.33 -6.07
C GLN A 72 -7.85 6.09 -5.77
N ALA A 73 -6.95 6.18 -4.80
CA ALA A 73 -6.20 5.02 -4.35
C ALA A 73 -7.16 3.97 -3.76
N CYS A 74 -6.83 2.71 -3.90
CA CYS A 74 -7.64 1.63 -3.33
C CYS A 74 -7.22 1.28 -1.91
N LEU A 75 -6.04 1.73 -1.47
CA LEU A 75 -5.52 1.43 -0.14
C LEU A 75 -4.43 2.42 0.20
N GLY A 76 -4.42 2.86 1.47
CA GLY A 76 -3.30 3.60 2.03
C GLY A 76 -2.59 2.72 3.04
N ILE A 77 -1.27 2.83 3.11
CA ILE A 77 -0.46 2.11 4.10
C ILE A 77 0.38 3.12 4.84
N VAL A 78 0.33 3.08 6.17
CA VAL A 78 1.07 4.01 7.03
C VAL A 78 2.07 3.24 7.88
N ASP A 79 3.34 3.60 7.74
CA ASP A 79 4.45 3.06 8.54
C ASP A 79 4.62 3.94 9.76
N PHE A 80 4.30 3.42 10.95
CA PHE A 80 4.51 4.19 12.17
C PHE A 80 5.70 3.69 13.01
N ASN A 81 6.66 3.05 12.36
CA ASN A 81 7.97 2.82 13.01
C ASN A 81 8.69 4.16 13.24
N TYR A 82 8.25 5.20 12.58
CA TYR A 82 8.72 6.57 12.72
C TYR A 82 7.55 7.47 13.11
N PRO A 83 7.80 8.66 13.66
CA PRO A 83 6.70 9.52 14.13
C PRO A 83 5.70 9.84 13.01
N VAL A 84 4.43 9.80 13.35
CA VAL A 84 3.33 10.06 12.42
C VAL A 84 2.41 11.12 13.04
N ASP A 85 1.98 12.07 12.23
CA ASP A 85 0.96 13.03 12.62
C ASP A 85 -0.41 12.37 12.50
N TRP A 86 -0.86 11.73 13.59
CA TRP A 86 -2.12 10.99 13.57
C TRP A 86 -3.35 11.86 13.41
N ASP A 87 -3.28 13.13 13.85
CA ASP A 87 -4.39 14.04 13.64
C ASP A 87 -4.59 14.29 12.15
N ALA A 88 -3.49 14.51 11.44
CA ALA A 88 -3.56 14.70 9.99
C ALA A 88 -4.04 13.44 9.29
N ILE A 89 -3.61 12.25 9.73
CA ILE A 89 -4.10 10.99 9.17
C ILE A 89 -5.61 10.87 9.40
N GLY A 90 -6.08 11.25 10.59
CA GLY A 90 -7.51 11.19 10.90
C GLY A 90 -8.36 12.05 9.98
N GLU A 91 -7.80 13.16 9.50
CA GLU A 91 -8.52 14.04 8.58
C GLU A 91 -8.71 13.42 7.19
N LEU A 92 -7.98 12.35 6.89
CA LEU A 92 -8.10 11.70 5.58
C LEU A 92 -9.30 10.77 5.48
N LYS A 93 -10.07 10.60 6.56
CA LYS A 93 -11.27 9.75 6.53
C LYS A 93 -12.24 10.13 5.42
N HIS A 94 -12.33 11.43 5.13
CA HIS A 94 -13.28 11.90 4.10
C HIS A 94 -12.92 11.40 2.69
N ALA A 95 -11.69 10.96 2.49
CA ALA A 95 -11.29 10.43 1.19
C ALA A 95 -11.92 9.06 0.93
N GLY A 96 -12.37 8.37 1.97
CA GLY A 96 -13.02 7.06 1.80
C GLY A 96 -12.08 5.93 1.45
N VAL A 97 -10.78 6.14 1.56
CA VAL A 97 -9.78 5.12 1.24
C VAL A 97 -9.44 4.36 2.52
N PRO A 98 -9.50 3.01 2.50
CA PRO A 98 -9.08 2.25 3.68
C PRO A 98 -7.60 2.43 3.94
N ILE A 99 -7.23 2.49 5.22
CA ILE A 99 -5.84 2.68 5.64
C ILE A 99 -5.42 1.53 6.53
N LEU A 100 -4.29 0.93 6.17
CA LEU A 100 -3.65 -0.12 6.93
C LEU A 100 -2.39 0.48 7.56
N ALA A 101 -2.26 0.40 8.88
CA ALA A 101 -1.08 0.95 9.56
C ALA A 101 -0.27 -0.19 10.17
N PHE A 102 1.05 -0.05 10.18
CA PHE A 102 1.91 -1.04 10.79
C PHE A 102 3.05 -0.39 11.55
N GLY A 103 3.49 -1.05 12.60
CA GLY A 103 4.57 -0.54 13.43
C GLY A 103 5.05 -1.57 14.45
N PRO A 104 5.94 -1.17 15.37
CA PRO A 104 6.50 -2.09 16.36
C PRO A 104 5.41 -2.59 17.30
N HIS A 105 5.39 -3.91 17.57
CA HIS A 105 4.36 -4.48 18.44
C HIS A 105 4.41 -3.92 19.86
N LYS A 106 5.56 -3.41 20.29
CA LYS A 106 5.71 -2.83 21.63
C LYS A 106 5.21 -1.40 21.74
N ASP A 107 4.93 -0.76 20.63
CA ASP A 107 4.47 0.63 20.61
C ASP A 107 2.96 0.68 20.85
N VAL A 108 2.57 0.47 22.10
CA VAL A 108 1.16 0.45 22.51
C VAL A 108 0.50 1.79 22.19
N ASP A 109 1.21 2.89 22.45
CA ASP A 109 0.67 4.22 22.20
C ASP A 109 0.44 4.46 20.72
N GLY A 110 1.36 3.99 19.87
CA GLY A 110 1.20 4.09 18.41
C GLY A 110 -0.01 3.31 17.91
N PHE A 111 -0.19 2.09 18.40
CA PHE A 111 -1.38 1.28 18.08
C PHE A 111 -2.66 2.00 18.47
N ARG A 112 -2.66 2.56 19.68
CA ARG A 112 -3.83 3.27 20.22
C ARG A 112 -4.12 4.52 19.39
N ALA A 113 -3.07 5.28 19.06
CA ALA A 113 -3.21 6.50 18.29
C ALA A 113 -3.72 6.20 16.88
N ALA A 114 -3.22 5.15 16.25
CA ALA A 114 -3.69 4.74 14.92
C ALA A 114 -5.18 4.39 14.95
N LYS A 115 -5.60 3.61 15.94
CA LYS A 115 -7.01 3.26 16.08
C LYS A 115 -7.87 4.49 16.32
N LYS A 116 -7.40 5.40 17.14
CA LYS A 116 -8.14 6.63 17.44
C LYS A 116 -8.26 7.50 16.18
N ALA A 117 -7.24 7.51 15.34
CA ALA A 117 -7.27 8.23 14.07
C ALA A 117 -8.25 7.61 13.08
N GLY A 118 -8.70 6.39 13.33
CA GLY A 118 -9.72 5.76 12.51
C GLY A 118 -9.18 4.94 11.34
N VAL A 119 -7.92 4.48 11.42
CA VAL A 119 -7.41 3.60 10.38
C VAL A 119 -8.22 2.30 10.36
N THR A 120 -8.28 1.67 9.20
CA THR A 120 -9.10 0.47 9.01
C THR A 120 -8.53 -0.73 9.78
N ARG A 121 -7.21 -0.84 9.79
CA ARG A 121 -6.56 -1.95 10.49
C ARG A 121 -5.15 -1.54 10.92
N VAL A 122 -4.75 -1.97 12.12
CA VAL A 122 -3.40 -1.75 12.64
C VAL A 122 -2.80 -3.12 12.93
N VAL A 123 -1.58 -3.36 12.45
CA VAL A 123 -0.88 -4.63 12.68
C VAL A 123 0.55 -4.37 13.11
N ALA A 124 1.16 -5.35 13.75
CA ALA A 124 2.56 -5.27 14.10
C ALA A 124 3.43 -5.59 12.88
N ASN A 125 4.69 -5.15 12.91
CA ASN A 125 5.63 -5.36 11.81
C ASN A 125 5.70 -6.81 11.36
N GLY A 126 5.73 -7.76 12.31
CA GLY A 126 5.83 -9.17 11.96
C GLY A 126 4.64 -9.67 11.18
N GLU A 127 3.45 -9.33 11.62
CA GLU A 127 2.23 -9.71 10.92
C GLU A 127 2.19 -9.03 9.54
N PHE A 128 2.55 -7.77 9.48
CA PHE A 128 2.57 -7.02 8.23
C PHE A 128 3.49 -7.70 7.20
N SER A 129 4.70 -8.05 7.62
CA SER A 129 5.67 -8.68 6.71
C SER A 129 5.20 -10.04 6.20
N ARG A 130 4.57 -10.83 7.07
CA ARG A 130 4.10 -12.16 6.69
C ARG A 130 2.87 -12.13 5.83
N ALA A 131 1.96 -11.21 6.11
CA ALA A 131 0.62 -11.28 5.58
C ALA A 131 0.25 -10.14 4.64
N LEU A 132 1.23 -9.36 4.17
CA LEU A 132 0.94 -8.18 3.35
C LEU A 132 0.05 -8.49 2.15
N PRO A 133 0.30 -9.53 1.35
CA PRO A 133 -0.60 -9.82 0.22
C PRO A 133 -2.04 -10.06 0.66
N ASP A 134 -2.25 -10.83 1.71
CA ASP A 134 -3.59 -11.13 2.21
C ASP A 134 -4.26 -9.89 2.79
N LEU A 135 -3.49 -9.06 3.51
CA LEU A 135 -4.03 -7.83 4.08
C LEU A 135 -4.46 -6.87 2.98
N ALA A 136 -3.67 -6.74 1.93
CA ALA A 136 -4.01 -5.88 0.82
C ALA A 136 -5.30 -6.35 0.14
N LEU A 137 -5.41 -7.63 -0.16
CA LEU A 137 -6.63 -8.17 -0.78
C LEU A 137 -7.84 -7.98 0.10
N ARG A 138 -7.67 -8.08 1.41
CA ARG A 138 -8.76 -7.99 2.36
C ARG A 138 -9.29 -6.56 2.51
N TYR A 139 -8.40 -5.59 2.55
CA TYR A 139 -8.77 -4.22 2.91
C TYR A 139 -8.84 -3.24 1.75
N ALA A 140 -8.11 -3.48 0.66
CA ALA A 140 -8.18 -2.58 -0.48
C ALA A 140 -9.58 -2.56 -1.08
N THR A 141 -10.04 -1.39 -1.52
CA THR A 141 -11.31 -1.32 -2.25
C THR A 141 -11.12 -1.97 -3.61
N LYS A 142 -12.17 -2.66 -4.05
CA LYS A 142 -12.11 -3.31 -5.35
C LYS A 142 -12.31 -2.29 -6.45
N GLN A 143 -11.55 -2.45 -7.51
CA GLN A 143 -11.71 -1.61 -8.69
C GLN A 143 -12.86 -2.13 -9.52
N PRO A 144 -13.67 -1.23 -10.12
CA PRO A 144 -14.77 -1.62 -10.99
C PRO A 144 -14.27 -2.37 -12.23
#